data_acc72bf4c4b882892790bddedf0c538d
#
_entry.id   acc72bf4c4b882892790bddedf0c538d
#
_cell.length_a   1.000
_cell.length_b   1.000
_cell.length_c   1.000
_cell.angle_alpha   90.00
_cell.angle_beta   90.00
_cell.angle_gamma   90.00
#
_symmetry.space_group_name_H-M   'P 1'
#
loop_
_entity.id
_entity.type
_entity.pdbx_description
1 polymer ?
#
loop_
_entity_poly.entity_id
_entity_poly.type
_entity_poly.pdbx_seq_one_letter_code
_entity_poly.pdbx_strand_id
1 'polypeptide(L)'
;GLMILLFGCFWIYSTWPSGGTFALNAVAVSALASAAPNPKKVAMQMAIGTMAAALLGFSEMFFVYPHIDGFPLLCLVLAPVFALGAFISSRPQWAGYGLGLLVFFCFGSVPANLTVYDPAHVINEYIALILSMLLSAAAAAVILPPNSAWLWKRLERDLRMRVVFAISGRSRGLGSAFESGTRDLLNQAYGVAAG
;
A
#
# COMPACT_ATOMS: atom_id res chain seq x y z
N GLY A 1 5.84 -2.21 -15.86
CA GLY A 1 5.41 -1.90 -17.24
C GLY A 1 4.13 -2.62 -17.63
N LEU A 2 4.11 -3.97 -17.62
CA LEU A 2 2.98 -4.79 -18.10
C LEU A 2 1.66 -4.49 -17.36
N MET A 3 1.70 -4.32 -16.05
CA MET A 3 0.53 -3.99 -15.22
C MET A 3 -0.11 -2.67 -15.62
N ILE A 4 0.69 -1.66 -15.92
CA ILE A 4 0.19 -0.33 -16.35
C ILE A 4 -0.58 -0.48 -17.67
N LEU A 5 -0.05 -1.25 -18.61
CA LEU A 5 -0.72 -1.50 -19.89
C LEU A 5 -2.04 -2.26 -19.71
N LEU A 6 -2.05 -3.33 -18.93
CA LEU A 6 -3.24 -4.14 -18.70
C LEU A 6 -4.36 -3.34 -18.01
N PHE A 7 -4.03 -2.63 -16.94
CA PHE A 7 -5.03 -1.84 -16.20
C PHE A 7 -5.44 -0.58 -16.95
N GLY A 8 -4.53 0.05 -17.69
CA GLY A 8 -4.86 1.16 -18.58
C GLY A 8 -5.79 0.76 -19.72
N CYS A 9 -5.52 -0.36 -20.37
CA CYS A 9 -6.41 -0.92 -21.39
C CYS A 9 -7.79 -1.26 -20.80
N PHE A 10 -7.83 -1.91 -19.64
CA PHE A 10 -9.09 -2.19 -18.95
C PHE A 10 -9.90 -0.92 -18.69
N TRP A 11 -9.25 0.13 -18.19
CA TRP A 11 -9.92 1.42 -17.95
C TRP A 11 -10.51 2.01 -19.24
N ILE A 12 -9.72 2.07 -20.31
CA ILE A 12 -10.16 2.63 -21.59
C ILE A 12 -11.35 1.84 -22.16
N TYR A 13 -11.28 0.50 -22.09
CA TYR A 13 -12.33 -0.36 -22.63
C TYR A 13 -13.61 -0.38 -21.78
N SER A 14 -13.48 -0.31 -20.46
CA SER A 14 -14.64 -0.40 -19.56
C SER A 14 -15.45 0.88 -19.48
N THR A 15 -14.89 2.04 -19.91
CA THR A 15 -15.50 3.37 -19.71
C THR A 15 -15.97 3.64 -18.28
N TRP A 16 -15.39 2.90 -17.32
CA TRP A 16 -15.76 3.00 -15.91
C TRP A 16 -15.30 4.35 -15.33
N PRO A 17 -16.19 5.16 -14.70
CA PRO A 17 -15.80 6.47 -14.17
C PRO A 17 -14.62 6.44 -13.22
N SER A 18 -14.58 5.46 -12.30
CA SER A 18 -13.48 5.27 -11.36
C SER A 18 -12.32 4.39 -11.87
N GLY A 19 -12.33 4.07 -13.17
CA GLY A 19 -11.29 3.24 -13.78
C GLY A 19 -9.90 3.87 -13.74
N GLY A 20 -9.82 5.21 -13.78
CA GLY A 20 -8.56 5.95 -13.62
C GLY A 20 -7.97 5.76 -12.22
N THR A 21 -8.77 5.93 -11.18
CA THR A 21 -8.41 5.69 -9.78
C THR A 21 -7.98 4.23 -9.58
N PHE A 22 -8.74 3.28 -10.14
CA PHE A 22 -8.39 1.86 -10.12
C PHE A 22 -7.01 1.60 -10.72
N ALA A 23 -6.73 2.08 -11.94
CA ALA A 23 -5.49 1.82 -12.64
C ALA A 23 -4.28 2.45 -11.92
N LEU A 24 -4.40 3.71 -11.50
CA LEU A 24 -3.35 4.44 -10.79
C LEU A 24 -3.03 3.76 -9.46
N ASN A 25 -4.06 3.41 -8.68
CA ASN A 25 -3.87 2.77 -7.39
C ASN A 25 -3.29 1.35 -7.51
N ALA A 26 -3.71 0.56 -8.51
CA ALA A 26 -3.15 -0.75 -8.75
C ALA A 26 -1.63 -0.71 -9.01
N VAL A 27 -1.18 0.29 -9.77
CA VAL A 27 0.26 0.52 -10.03
C VAL A 27 0.98 0.96 -8.77
N ALA A 28 0.43 1.93 -8.03
CA ALA A 28 1.03 2.45 -6.81
C ALA A 28 1.16 1.36 -5.72
N VAL A 29 0.09 0.58 -5.49
CA VAL A 29 0.10 -0.52 -4.52
C VAL A 29 1.05 -1.63 -4.95
N SER A 30 1.10 -1.97 -6.24
CA SER A 30 2.05 -2.97 -6.75
C SER A 30 3.50 -2.53 -6.57
N ALA A 31 3.81 -1.25 -6.79
CA ALA A 31 5.13 -0.68 -6.56
C ALA A 31 5.50 -0.69 -5.06
N LEU A 32 4.59 -0.24 -4.21
CA LEU A 32 4.78 -0.20 -2.76
C LEU A 32 4.94 -1.62 -2.18
N ALA A 33 4.07 -2.54 -2.57
CA ALA A 33 4.12 -3.93 -2.12
C ALA A 33 5.40 -4.64 -2.59
N SER A 34 5.93 -4.30 -3.78
CA SER A 34 7.16 -4.91 -4.29
C SER A 34 8.39 -4.61 -3.44
N ALA A 35 8.37 -3.52 -2.68
CA ALA A 35 9.42 -3.17 -1.72
C ALA A 35 9.35 -3.98 -0.41
N ALA A 36 8.22 -4.63 -0.14
CA ALA A 36 8.03 -5.42 1.07
C ALA A 36 8.57 -6.86 0.91
N PRO A 37 9.00 -7.50 2.01
CA PRO A 37 9.47 -8.89 2.00
C PRO A 37 8.39 -9.87 1.51
N ASN A 38 7.13 -9.60 1.81
CA ASN A 38 5.98 -10.40 1.35
C ASN A 38 4.94 -9.50 0.67
N PRO A 39 5.07 -9.25 -0.66
CA PRO A 39 4.19 -8.35 -1.40
C PRO A 39 2.72 -8.72 -1.33
N LYS A 40 2.40 -10.03 -1.44
CA LYS A 40 1.02 -10.53 -1.36
C LYS A 40 0.37 -10.22 -0.02
N LYS A 41 1.09 -10.48 1.09
CA LYS A 41 0.59 -10.23 2.45
C LYS A 41 0.27 -8.75 2.66
N VAL A 42 1.21 -7.87 2.27
CA VAL A 42 1.03 -6.42 2.43
C VAL A 42 -0.14 -5.91 1.59
N ALA A 43 -0.24 -6.29 0.32
CA ALA A 43 -1.35 -5.87 -0.53
C ALA A 43 -2.71 -6.37 0.01
N MET A 44 -2.78 -7.59 0.54
CA MET A 44 -4.01 -8.11 1.17
C MET A 44 -4.36 -7.37 2.46
N GLN A 45 -3.36 -7.09 3.31
CA GLN A 45 -3.57 -6.29 4.51
C GLN A 45 -4.06 -4.87 4.18
N MET A 46 -3.48 -4.24 3.16
CA MET A 46 -3.94 -2.93 2.68
C MET A 46 -5.38 -2.99 2.17
N ALA A 47 -5.77 -4.04 1.42
CA ALA A 47 -7.14 -4.21 0.96
C ALA A 47 -8.13 -4.27 2.13
N ILE A 48 -7.83 -5.03 3.17
CA ILE A 48 -8.69 -5.14 4.37
C ILE A 48 -8.72 -3.80 5.12
N GLY A 49 -7.58 -3.12 5.26
CA GLY A 49 -7.51 -1.77 5.85
C GLY A 49 -8.37 -0.76 5.09
N THR A 50 -8.37 -0.82 3.76
CA THR A 50 -9.21 0.03 2.90
C THR A 50 -10.69 -0.31 3.04
N MET A 51 -11.06 -1.56 3.24
CA MET A 51 -12.46 -1.92 3.55
C MET A 51 -12.92 -1.28 4.86
N ALA A 52 -12.08 -1.29 5.89
CA ALA A 52 -12.36 -0.58 7.14
C ALA A 52 -12.44 0.94 6.92
N ALA A 53 -11.55 1.52 6.11
CA ALA A 53 -11.59 2.92 5.72
C ALA A 53 -12.89 3.29 4.99
N ALA A 54 -13.36 2.41 4.10
CA ALA A 54 -14.62 2.61 3.37
C ALA A 54 -15.82 2.66 4.31
N LEU A 55 -15.89 1.74 5.27
CA LEU A 55 -17.00 1.69 6.24
C LEU A 55 -16.99 2.92 7.17
N LEU A 56 -15.83 3.26 7.74
CA LEU A 56 -15.68 4.42 8.61
C LEU A 56 -15.92 5.71 7.85
N GLY A 57 -15.27 5.87 6.70
CA GLY A 57 -15.36 7.08 5.92
C GLY A 57 -16.74 7.33 5.33
N PHE A 58 -17.43 6.28 4.87
CA PHE A 58 -18.81 6.40 4.44
C PHE A 58 -19.72 6.83 5.61
N SER A 59 -19.56 6.21 6.78
CA SER A 59 -20.35 6.58 7.95
C SER A 59 -20.07 7.99 8.42
N GLU A 60 -18.84 8.45 8.45
CA GLU A 60 -18.51 9.83 8.81
C GLU A 60 -19.04 10.82 7.78
N MET A 61 -18.86 10.55 6.49
CA MET A 61 -19.26 11.46 5.43
C MET A 61 -20.77 11.70 5.37
N PHE A 62 -21.58 10.65 5.58
CA PHE A 62 -23.03 10.76 5.42
C PHE A 62 -23.79 11.00 6.73
N PHE A 63 -23.26 10.57 7.88
CA PHE A 63 -23.97 10.70 9.15
C PHE A 63 -23.35 11.70 10.10
N VAL A 64 -22.05 12.00 9.98
CA VAL A 64 -21.36 12.88 10.94
C VAL A 64 -21.10 14.25 10.35
N TYR A 65 -20.47 14.34 9.17
CA TYR A 65 -20.07 15.64 8.58
C TYR A 65 -21.24 16.60 8.34
N PRO A 66 -22.45 16.19 7.95
CA PRO A 66 -23.57 17.12 7.80
C PRO A 66 -24.00 17.82 9.10
N HIS A 67 -23.58 17.28 10.25
CA HIS A 67 -23.93 17.82 11.58
C HIS A 67 -22.77 18.55 12.25
N ILE A 68 -21.66 18.73 11.55
CA ILE A 68 -20.45 19.37 12.08
C ILE A 68 -20.32 20.78 11.54
N ASP A 69 -20.24 21.75 12.45
CA ASP A 69 -19.93 23.13 12.14
C ASP A 69 -18.53 23.49 12.68
N GLY A 70 -17.63 23.79 11.76
CA GLY A 70 -16.33 24.35 12.08
C GLY A 70 -15.17 23.33 12.20
N PHE A 71 -13.99 23.87 11.97
CA PHE A 71 -12.74 23.11 11.91
C PHE A 71 -12.38 22.35 13.20
N PRO A 72 -12.58 22.91 14.43
CA PRO A 72 -12.23 22.18 15.65
C PRO A 72 -13.02 20.87 15.83
N LEU A 73 -14.31 20.88 15.47
CA LEU A 73 -15.18 19.71 15.59
C LEU A 73 -14.80 18.64 14.55
N LEU A 74 -14.45 19.08 13.34
CA LEU A 74 -13.92 18.19 12.31
C LEU A 74 -12.64 17.49 12.79
N CYS A 75 -11.69 18.21 13.38
CA CYS A 75 -10.47 17.61 13.95
C CYS A 75 -10.78 16.58 15.03
N LEU A 76 -11.76 16.85 15.88
CA LEU A 76 -12.18 15.93 16.95
C LEU A 76 -12.74 14.62 16.40
N VAL A 77 -13.48 14.68 15.29
CA VAL A 77 -14.06 13.49 14.64
C VAL A 77 -13.00 12.67 13.89
N LEU A 78 -12.09 13.35 13.19
CA LEU A 78 -11.02 12.68 12.44
C LEU A 78 -9.93 12.07 13.36
N ALA A 79 -9.68 12.69 14.52
CA ALA A 79 -8.60 12.28 15.42
C ALA A 79 -8.67 10.81 15.86
N PRO A 80 -9.82 10.22 16.22
CA PRO A 80 -9.91 8.81 16.60
C PRO A 80 -9.50 7.86 15.47
N VAL A 81 -9.91 8.13 14.23
CA VAL A 81 -9.57 7.29 13.07
C VAL A 81 -8.08 7.36 12.76
N PHE A 82 -7.51 8.56 12.79
CA PHE A 82 -6.07 8.73 12.61
C PHE A 82 -5.26 8.09 13.73
N ALA A 83 -5.70 8.24 14.99
CA ALA A 83 -5.05 7.60 16.13
C ALA A 83 -5.10 6.07 16.04
N LEU A 84 -6.26 5.51 15.67
CA LEU A 84 -6.43 4.06 15.45
C LEU A 84 -5.52 3.55 14.33
N GLY A 85 -5.54 4.22 13.18
CA GLY A 85 -4.72 3.84 12.04
C GLY A 85 -3.22 3.96 12.33
N ALA A 86 -2.78 5.01 13.02
CA ALA A 86 -1.40 5.18 13.45
C ALA A 86 -0.98 4.08 14.46
N PHE A 87 -1.85 3.75 15.40
CA PHE A 87 -1.62 2.67 16.36
C PHE A 87 -1.45 1.32 15.66
N ILE A 88 -2.34 0.99 14.72
CA ILE A 88 -2.24 -0.26 13.92
C ILE A 88 -0.96 -0.25 13.09
N SER A 89 -0.62 0.86 12.43
CA SER A 89 0.59 1.00 11.62
C SER A 89 1.88 0.88 12.42
N SER A 90 1.87 1.20 13.71
CA SER A 90 3.05 1.11 14.58
C SER A 90 3.50 -0.34 14.82
N ARG A 91 2.62 -1.32 14.55
CA ARG A 91 2.91 -2.74 14.71
C ARG A 91 3.41 -3.33 13.38
N PRO A 92 4.67 -3.82 13.28
CA PRO A 92 5.22 -4.33 12.01
C PRO A 92 4.37 -5.43 11.35
N GLN A 93 3.72 -6.27 12.17
CA GLN A 93 2.87 -7.35 11.70
C GLN A 93 1.55 -6.86 11.07
N TRP A 94 1.06 -5.67 11.47
CA TRP A 94 -0.21 -5.08 11.08
C TRP A 94 -0.06 -3.79 10.29
N ALA A 95 1.17 -3.40 9.98
CA ALA A 95 1.45 -2.14 9.30
C ALA A 95 0.67 -1.94 8.00
N GLY A 96 0.45 -3.01 7.23
CA GLY A 96 -0.35 -2.97 6.01
C GLY A 96 -1.81 -2.60 6.25
N TYR A 97 -2.44 -3.10 7.34
CA TYR A 97 -3.81 -2.72 7.69
C TYR A 97 -3.93 -1.24 8.04
N GLY A 98 -3.00 -0.74 8.87
CA GLY A 98 -2.98 0.66 9.27
C GLY A 98 -2.70 1.60 8.10
N LEU A 99 -1.77 1.25 7.22
CA LEU A 99 -1.51 2.02 5.99
C LEU A 99 -2.74 2.03 5.08
N GLY A 100 -3.39 0.88 4.86
CA GLY A 100 -4.63 0.80 4.10
C GLY A 100 -5.73 1.69 4.69
N LEU A 101 -5.92 1.64 6.02
CA LEU A 101 -6.89 2.48 6.71
C LEU A 101 -6.57 3.97 6.54
N LEU A 102 -5.36 4.41 6.90
CA LEU A 102 -5.01 5.83 6.92
C LEU A 102 -5.02 6.46 5.53
N VAL A 103 -4.31 5.85 4.58
CA VAL A 103 -4.14 6.43 3.24
C VAL A 103 -5.48 6.53 2.53
N PHE A 104 -6.29 5.47 2.58
CA PHE A 104 -7.53 5.42 1.81
C PHE A 104 -8.72 6.06 2.52
N PHE A 105 -8.67 6.19 3.83
CA PHE A 105 -9.56 7.07 4.56
C PHE A 105 -9.30 8.54 4.18
N CYS A 106 -8.05 9.00 4.15
CA CYS A 106 -7.70 10.34 3.69
C CYS A 106 -8.11 10.57 2.23
N PHE A 107 -7.92 9.58 1.37
CA PHE A 107 -8.22 9.72 -0.05
C PHE A 107 -9.71 9.80 -0.35
N GLY A 108 -10.54 9.00 0.34
CA GLY A 108 -11.96 8.85 0.03
C GLY A 108 -12.92 9.61 0.94
N SER A 109 -12.48 10.06 2.13
CA SER A 109 -13.42 10.52 3.16
C SER A 109 -13.07 11.87 3.78
N VAL A 110 -11.90 12.44 3.49
CA VAL A 110 -11.58 13.79 3.96
C VAL A 110 -12.41 14.80 3.16
N PRO A 111 -13.19 15.68 3.84
CA PRO A 111 -14.07 16.62 3.15
C PRO A 111 -13.27 17.60 2.30
N ALA A 112 -13.66 17.75 1.04
CA ALA A 112 -13.18 18.80 0.16
C ALA A 112 -13.87 20.14 0.48
N ASN A 113 -13.31 21.25 0.00
CA ASN A 113 -13.83 22.59 0.24
C ASN A 113 -15.28 22.79 -0.29
N LEU A 114 -15.65 22.02 -1.31
CA LEU A 114 -17.02 21.86 -1.81
C LEU A 114 -17.36 20.37 -1.73
N THR A 115 -17.88 19.94 -0.58
CA THR A 115 -18.24 18.54 -0.39
C THR A 115 -19.53 18.22 -1.15
N VAL A 116 -19.43 17.32 -2.11
CA VAL A 116 -20.59 16.78 -2.82
C VAL A 116 -20.93 15.44 -2.16
N TYR A 117 -22.12 15.38 -1.57
CA TYR A 117 -22.62 14.16 -0.92
C TYR A 117 -23.27 13.25 -1.97
N ASP A 118 -22.46 12.54 -2.75
CA ASP A 118 -22.89 11.54 -3.72
C ASP A 118 -22.48 10.13 -3.24
N PRO A 119 -23.41 9.36 -2.64
CA PRO A 119 -23.11 8.04 -2.14
C PRO A 119 -22.67 7.06 -3.24
N ALA A 120 -23.23 7.19 -4.45
CA ALA A 120 -22.90 6.30 -5.56
C ALA A 120 -21.45 6.51 -6.01
N HIS A 121 -21.01 7.76 -6.09
CA HIS A 121 -19.62 8.11 -6.42
C HIS A 121 -18.65 7.56 -5.36
N VAL A 122 -18.92 7.81 -4.08
CA VAL A 122 -18.06 7.37 -2.97
C VAL A 122 -17.93 5.85 -2.92
N ILE A 123 -19.05 5.12 -3.05
CA ILE A 123 -19.04 3.66 -3.07
C ILE A 123 -18.24 3.15 -4.28
N ASN A 124 -18.41 3.75 -5.44
CA ASN A 124 -17.74 3.35 -6.67
C ASN A 124 -16.21 3.57 -6.58
N GLU A 125 -15.78 4.69 -5.99
CA GLU A 125 -14.36 4.96 -5.70
C GLU A 125 -13.77 3.91 -4.75
N TYR A 126 -14.44 3.58 -3.65
CA TYR A 126 -13.96 2.55 -2.73
C TYR A 126 -13.92 1.14 -3.35
N ILE A 127 -14.89 0.81 -4.19
CA ILE A 127 -14.86 -0.44 -4.97
C ILE A 127 -13.63 -0.47 -5.86
N ALA A 128 -13.33 0.62 -6.56
CA ALA A 128 -12.16 0.73 -7.42
C ALA A 128 -10.86 0.55 -6.64
N LEU A 129 -10.74 1.18 -5.46
CA LEU A 129 -9.58 1.07 -4.58
C LEU A 129 -9.39 -0.36 -4.06
N ILE A 130 -10.43 -0.99 -3.54
CA ILE A 130 -10.36 -2.36 -3.00
C ILE A 130 -10.03 -3.36 -4.10
N LEU A 131 -10.70 -3.26 -5.26
CA LEU A 131 -10.48 -4.15 -6.39
C LEU A 131 -9.06 -4.05 -6.92
N SER A 132 -8.51 -2.83 -7.02
CA SER A 132 -7.14 -2.60 -7.46
C SER A 132 -6.11 -3.28 -6.54
N MET A 133 -6.34 -3.29 -5.22
CA MET A 133 -5.47 -3.95 -4.26
C MET A 133 -5.56 -5.47 -4.31
N LEU A 134 -6.77 -6.00 -4.45
CA LEU A 134 -6.98 -7.44 -4.60
C LEU A 134 -6.32 -7.96 -5.87
N LEU A 135 -6.45 -7.23 -6.98
CA LEU A 135 -5.77 -7.57 -8.23
C LEU A 135 -4.23 -7.45 -8.09
N SER A 136 -3.74 -6.43 -7.40
CA SER A 136 -2.31 -6.30 -7.11
C SER A 136 -1.78 -7.46 -6.25
N ALA A 137 -2.57 -7.89 -5.25
CA ALA A 137 -2.23 -9.07 -4.44
C ALA A 137 -2.23 -10.37 -5.25
N ALA A 138 -3.20 -10.54 -6.14
CA ALA A 138 -3.28 -11.68 -7.05
C ALA A 138 -2.11 -11.69 -8.03
N ALA A 139 -1.78 -10.55 -8.62
CA ALA A 139 -0.64 -10.40 -9.51
C ALA A 139 0.69 -10.67 -8.80
N ALA A 140 0.86 -10.18 -7.56
CA ALA A 140 2.03 -10.50 -6.75
C ALA A 140 2.13 -12.00 -6.45
N ALA A 141 1.01 -12.69 -6.23
CA ALA A 141 1.00 -14.13 -6.01
C ALA A 141 1.41 -14.94 -7.24
N VAL A 142 1.10 -14.45 -8.45
CA VAL A 142 1.45 -15.11 -9.72
C VAL A 142 2.87 -14.77 -10.16
N ILE A 143 3.25 -13.49 -10.10
CA ILE A 143 4.55 -13.01 -10.61
C ILE A 143 5.69 -13.30 -9.63
N LEU A 144 5.41 -13.20 -8.33
CA LEU A 144 6.34 -13.42 -7.23
C LEU A 144 5.80 -14.56 -6.34
N PRO A 145 5.79 -15.81 -6.83
CA PRO A 145 5.31 -16.90 -6.00
C PRO A 145 6.15 -16.94 -4.72
N PRO A 146 5.53 -17.17 -3.55
CA PRO A 146 6.20 -17.20 -2.25
C PRO A 146 7.01 -18.50 -2.09
N ASN A 147 7.81 -18.87 -3.11
CA ASN A 147 8.78 -19.92 -3.00
C ASN A 147 9.98 -19.38 -2.22
N SER A 148 10.01 -19.68 -0.93
CA SER A 148 11.13 -19.36 -0.05
C SER A 148 12.48 -19.74 -0.68
N ALA A 149 12.56 -20.85 -1.41
CA ALA A 149 13.76 -21.28 -2.11
C ALA A 149 14.24 -20.31 -3.22
N TRP A 150 13.33 -19.68 -3.96
CA TRP A 150 13.70 -18.67 -4.96
C TRP A 150 14.16 -17.37 -4.32
N LEU A 151 13.49 -16.94 -3.26
CA LEU A 151 13.87 -15.76 -2.48
C LEU A 151 15.23 -15.96 -1.82
N TRP A 152 15.50 -17.12 -1.24
CA TRP A 152 16.81 -17.46 -0.66
C TRP A 152 17.91 -17.46 -1.71
N LYS A 153 17.70 -18.05 -2.88
CA LYS A 153 18.66 -18.02 -3.98
C LYS A 153 18.93 -16.60 -4.50
N ARG A 154 17.91 -15.76 -4.52
CA ARG A 154 18.06 -14.34 -4.90
C ARG A 154 18.87 -13.58 -3.85
N LEU A 155 18.52 -13.71 -2.57
CA LEU A 155 19.26 -13.11 -1.45
C LEU A 155 20.71 -13.55 -1.43
N GLU A 156 20.97 -14.83 -1.62
CA GLU A 156 22.33 -15.38 -1.71
C GLU A 156 23.12 -14.77 -2.88
N ARG A 157 22.51 -14.66 -4.05
CA ARG A 157 23.13 -14.02 -5.21
C ARG A 157 23.43 -12.55 -4.96
N ASP A 158 22.49 -11.82 -4.38
CA ASP A 158 22.64 -10.39 -4.11
C ASP A 158 23.71 -10.17 -3.03
N LEU A 159 23.78 -10.99 -2.00
CA LEU A 159 24.86 -10.99 -1.01
C LEU A 159 26.24 -11.28 -1.65
N ARG A 160 26.32 -12.31 -2.50
CA ARG A 160 27.56 -12.63 -3.23
C ARG A 160 28.02 -11.46 -4.10
N MET A 161 27.12 -10.83 -4.85
CA MET A 161 27.44 -9.65 -5.66
C MET A 161 27.95 -8.48 -4.81
N ARG A 162 27.37 -8.25 -3.63
CA ARG A 162 27.84 -7.20 -2.71
C ARG A 162 29.22 -7.50 -2.14
N VAL A 163 29.51 -8.74 -1.81
CA VAL A 163 30.85 -9.14 -1.36
C VAL A 163 31.87 -8.93 -2.48
N VAL A 164 31.56 -9.35 -3.72
CA VAL A 164 32.42 -9.11 -4.89
C VAL A 164 32.61 -7.61 -5.12
N PHE A 165 31.55 -6.82 -5.02
CA PHE A 165 31.63 -5.35 -5.13
C PHE A 165 32.50 -4.73 -4.04
N ALA A 166 32.40 -5.23 -2.78
CA ALA A 166 33.24 -4.76 -1.68
C ALA A 166 34.72 -5.09 -1.89
N ILE A 167 35.03 -6.22 -2.49
CA ILE A 167 36.43 -6.64 -2.77
C ILE A 167 37.01 -5.91 -3.99
N SER A 168 36.17 -5.63 -5.02
CA SER A 168 36.60 -5.01 -6.29
C SER A 168 36.46 -3.48 -6.32
N GLY A 169 35.78 -2.90 -5.34
CA GLY A 169 35.44 -1.46 -5.33
C GLY A 169 36.54 -0.58 -4.80
N ARG A 170 36.56 0.68 -5.26
CA ARG A 170 37.47 1.73 -4.84
C ARG A 170 37.16 2.14 -3.38
N SER A 171 38.15 2.31 -2.53
CA SER A 171 38.07 2.43 -1.06
C SER A 171 37.29 3.64 -0.50
N ARG A 172 36.89 4.63 -1.29
CA ARG A 172 36.11 5.79 -0.80
C ARG A 172 34.61 5.49 -0.76
N GLY A 173 34.00 5.48 0.44
CA GLY A 173 32.56 5.28 0.63
C GLY A 173 32.11 3.81 0.62
N LEU A 174 33.02 2.86 0.50
CA LEU A 174 32.71 1.42 0.43
C LEU A 174 32.07 0.91 1.72
N GLY A 175 32.53 1.38 2.88
CA GLY A 175 31.99 0.97 4.19
C GLY A 175 30.52 1.31 4.36
N SER A 176 30.13 2.56 4.08
CA SER A 176 28.73 3.01 4.20
C SER A 176 27.81 2.37 3.18
N ALA A 177 28.26 2.17 1.95
CA ALA A 177 27.49 1.52 0.90
C ALA A 177 27.31 -0.01 1.18
N PHE A 178 28.33 -0.66 1.73
CA PHE A 178 28.27 -2.05 2.14
C PHE A 178 27.36 -2.23 3.35
N GLU A 179 27.50 -1.38 4.37
CA GLU A 179 26.72 -1.44 5.60
C GLU A 179 25.23 -1.21 5.34
N SER A 180 24.86 -0.15 4.60
CA SER A 180 23.48 0.15 4.28
C SER A 180 22.82 -0.98 3.46
N GLY A 181 23.53 -1.47 2.48
CA GLY A 181 23.02 -2.53 1.61
C GLY A 181 22.95 -3.90 2.28
N THR A 182 23.87 -4.23 3.19
CA THR A 182 23.82 -5.48 3.94
C THR A 182 22.73 -5.45 4.99
N ARG A 183 22.51 -4.31 5.65
CA ARG A 183 21.41 -4.11 6.60
C ARG A 183 20.04 -4.29 5.94
N ASP A 184 19.87 -3.78 4.71
CA ASP A 184 18.64 -3.96 3.94
C ASP A 184 18.39 -5.44 3.57
N LEU A 185 19.41 -6.16 3.11
CA LEU A 185 19.29 -7.58 2.80
C LEU A 185 19.04 -8.44 4.04
N LEU A 186 19.62 -8.11 5.19
CA LEU A 186 19.35 -8.79 6.46
C LEU A 186 17.91 -8.56 6.92
N ASN A 187 17.39 -7.34 6.78
CA ASN A 187 15.99 -7.05 7.09
C ASN A 187 15.04 -7.82 6.17
N GLN A 188 15.36 -7.94 4.88
CA GLN A 188 14.58 -8.75 3.95
C GLN A 188 14.63 -10.23 4.33
N ALA A 189 15.80 -10.76 4.65
CA ALA A 189 15.96 -12.15 5.08
C ALA A 189 15.18 -12.46 6.37
N TYR A 190 15.24 -11.54 7.35
CA TYR A 190 14.46 -11.65 8.58
C TYR A 190 12.95 -11.61 8.34
N GLY A 191 12.49 -10.74 7.45
CA GLY A 191 11.09 -10.67 7.05
C GLY A 191 10.58 -11.94 6.34
N VAL A 192 11.44 -12.62 5.58
CA VAL A 192 11.13 -13.91 4.93
C VAL A 192 11.11 -15.06 5.94
N ALA A 193 11.97 -15.02 6.97
CA ALA A 193 12.03 -16.05 8.01
C ALA A 193 10.89 -15.95 9.04
N ALA A 194 10.35 -14.74 9.23
CA ALA A 194 9.30 -14.46 10.23
C ALA A 194 7.86 -14.56 9.67
N GLY A 195 7.68 -14.79 8.37
CA GLY A 195 6.37 -14.89 7.68
C GLY A 195 6.07 -16.24 7.17
#